data_3d12e5105a5eab9b5bf93cf31a79576f
#
_entry.id   3d12e5105a5eab9b5bf93cf31a79576f
#
_cell.length_a   1.000
_cell.length_b   1.000
_cell.length_c   1.000
_cell.angle_alpha   90.00
_cell.angle_beta   90.00
_cell.angle_gamma   90.00
#
_symmetry.space_group_name_H-M   'P 1'
#
loop_
_entity.id
_entity.type
_entity.pdbx_description
1 polymer ?
#
loop_
_entity_poly.entity_id
_entity_poly.type
_entity_poly.pdbx_seq_one_letter_code
_entity_poly.pdbx_strand_id
1 'polypeptide(L)'
;MNRFTGRRSFALLLQLVLGLLLSLPLLPNLAHAPVNSASAVQPVTSVGTSATQVGTTRALLETLVVKGKAPKTGYSRSVFSHWRDPDRNGCDARNDILKRDLSNLEFKAGTSDCKVIRGVLNDPYSGMSMVFSLGASQVDIDHVVALSHAWQVGALQWSDEKRLEFANDPMNLLAVSARLNRQKGDSDAASWLPPAKSFRCAYVSRQVVVKVKYGLWVTTAEKTKINEVLDTCPNFRAPTN
;
A
#
# COMPACT_ATOMS: atom_id res chain seq x y z
N MET A 1 36.95 3.81 -44.79
CA MET A 1 36.56 3.00 -45.97
C MET A 1 35.81 1.80 -45.49
N ASN A 2 34.65 1.68 -45.87
CA ASN A 2 33.61 0.73 -46.21
C ASN A 2 32.26 0.99 -45.48
N ARG A 3 31.39 1.57 -46.27
CA ARG A 3 29.93 1.64 -46.07
C ARG A 3 29.33 0.27 -46.41
N PHE A 4 28.32 -0.17 -45.66
CA PHE A 4 27.29 -1.02 -46.25
C PHE A 4 25.92 -0.55 -45.79
N THR A 5 25.21 -0.02 -46.74
CA THR A 5 23.79 0.30 -46.78
C THR A 5 23.00 -0.97 -47.12
N GLY A 6 21.91 -1.21 -46.43
CA GLY A 6 20.94 -2.29 -46.75
C GLY A 6 19.53 -1.87 -46.43
N ARG A 7 18.91 -1.11 -47.33
CA ARG A 7 17.46 -0.96 -47.43
C ARG A 7 16.88 -2.25 -48.01
N ARG A 8 15.82 -2.76 -47.43
CA ARG A 8 14.81 -3.52 -48.18
C ARG A 8 13.40 -3.14 -47.73
N SER A 9 12.69 -2.71 -48.76
CA SER A 9 11.29 -2.25 -48.82
C SER A 9 10.33 -3.41 -49.04
N PHE A 10 9.04 -3.12 -48.79
CA PHE A 10 7.83 -3.60 -49.42
C PHE A 10 7.32 -5.03 -49.16
N ALA A 11 6.10 -5.14 -48.61
CA ALA A 11 4.95 -5.57 -49.40
C ALA A 11 3.64 -5.33 -48.61
N LEU A 12 2.79 -4.48 -49.21
CA LEU A 12 1.34 -4.41 -48.98
C LEU A 12 0.71 -5.74 -49.45
N LEU A 13 -0.25 -6.25 -48.68
CA LEU A 13 -1.27 -7.14 -49.22
C LEU A 13 -2.63 -6.72 -48.66
N LEU A 14 -3.33 -6.04 -49.57
CA LEU A 14 -4.75 -5.70 -49.55
C LEU A 14 -5.53 -6.92 -50.05
N GLN A 15 -6.47 -7.48 -49.28
CA GLN A 15 -7.49 -8.36 -49.79
C GLN A 15 -8.89 -7.98 -49.30
N LEU A 16 -9.64 -7.50 -50.23
CA LEU A 16 -11.11 -7.36 -50.28
C LEU A 16 -11.77 -8.73 -50.51
N VAL A 17 -12.82 -9.07 -49.78
CA VAL A 17 -13.92 -9.95 -50.16
C VAL A 17 -15.14 -9.53 -49.34
N LEU A 18 -16.07 -8.79 -49.84
CA LEU A 18 -17.28 -8.98 -50.62
C LEU A 18 -18.24 -10.06 -50.04
N GLY A 19 -19.31 -9.55 -49.41
CA GLY A 19 -20.72 -9.87 -49.52
C GLY A 19 -21.23 -11.27 -49.21
N LEU A 20 -22.17 -11.35 -48.27
CA LEU A 20 -23.34 -12.19 -48.43
C LEU A 20 -24.52 -11.64 -47.63
N LEU A 21 -25.53 -11.13 -48.36
CA LEU A 21 -26.92 -10.90 -47.93
C LEU A 21 -27.69 -12.20 -48.02
N LEU A 22 -28.78 -12.31 -47.23
CA LEU A 22 -29.89 -13.24 -47.23
C LEU A 22 -30.01 -13.98 -45.88
N SER A 23 -31.10 -14.06 -45.17
CA SER A 23 -32.54 -13.87 -45.40
C SER A 23 -33.23 -13.99 -44.03
N LEU A 24 -34.21 -13.12 -43.75
CA LEU A 24 -35.17 -13.31 -42.65
C LEU A 24 -36.14 -14.45 -42.98
N PRO A 25 -36.59 -15.22 -42.00
CA PRO A 25 -37.90 -15.88 -42.05
C PRO A 25 -38.92 -15.15 -41.16
N LEU A 26 -40.14 -15.03 -41.73
CA LEU A 26 -41.34 -14.51 -41.13
C LEU A 26 -41.79 -15.29 -39.87
N LEU A 27 -42.29 -14.54 -38.91
CA LEU A 27 -42.99 -15.02 -37.72
C LEU A 27 -44.44 -15.43 -38.10
N PRO A 28 -45.00 -16.48 -37.49
CA PRO A 28 -46.46 -16.63 -37.41
C PRO A 28 -46.98 -16.01 -36.07
N ASN A 29 -48.08 -15.24 -36.25
CA ASN A 29 -48.95 -14.77 -35.18
C ASN A 29 -49.51 -15.94 -34.37
N LEU A 30 -49.42 -15.88 -33.04
CA LEU A 30 -50.19 -16.70 -32.13
C LEU A 30 -50.84 -15.85 -31.03
N ALA A 31 -52.14 -16.11 -30.95
CA ALA A 31 -53.24 -15.55 -30.20
C ALA A 31 -52.97 -15.12 -28.75
N HIS A 32 -53.68 -14.04 -28.37
CA HIS A 32 -53.87 -13.56 -27.01
C HIS A 32 -54.68 -14.57 -26.17
N ALA A 33 -54.14 -14.87 -24.98
CA ALA A 33 -54.91 -15.38 -23.85
C ALA A 33 -54.78 -14.42 -22.67
N PRO A 34 -55.81 -14.04 -21.96
CA PRO A 34 -55.72 -13.19 -20.78
C PRO A 34 -55.36 -14.06 -19.58
N VAL A 35 -54.24 -13.77 -18.97
CA VAL A 35 -53.88 -14.31 -17.66
C VAL A 35 -53.94 -13.19 -16.62
N ASN A 36 -55.04 -13.18 -15.88
CA ASN A 36 -55.08 -12.53 -14.56
C ASN A 36 -54.18 -13.32 -13.63
N SER A 37 -53.07 -12.72 -13.23
CA SER A 37 -52.31 -13.17 -12.08
C SER A 37 -51.89 -11.96 -11.30
N ALA A 38 -52.54 -11.75 -10.17
CA ALA A 38 -52.09 -10.83 -9.14
C ALA A 38 -50.73 -11.31 -8.63
N SER A 39 -49.67 -10.69 -9.10
CA SER A 39 -48.34 -10.88 -8.53
C SER A 39 -48.24 -10.14 -7.21
N ALA A 40 -48.15 -10.89 -6.13
CA ALA A 40 -47.77 -10.40 -4.84
C ALA A 40 -46.40 -9.69 -4.96
N VAL A 41 -46.40 -8.40 -4.71
CA VAL A 41 -45.16 -7.61 -4.56
C VAL A 41 -44.45 -8.13 -3.31
N GLN A 42 -43.43 -8.93 -3.51
CA GLN A 42 -42.49 -9.27 -2.42
C GLN A 42 -41.69 -8.00 -2.06
N PRO A 43 -41.50 -7.70 -0.77
CA PRO A 43 -40.65 -6.60 -0.38
C PRO A 43 -39.22 -6.88 -0.87
N VAL A 44 -38.73 -6.06 -1.76
CA VAL A 44 -37.31 -6.01 -2.11
C VAL A 44 -36.56 -5.68 -0.82
N THR A 45 -35.97 -6.70 -0.23
CA THR A 45 -34.95 -6.53 0.80
C THR A 45 -33.88 -5.67 0.17
N SER A 46 -33.79 -4.41 0.59
CA SER A 46 -32.69 -3.54 0.25
C SER A 46 -31.38 -4.28 0.63
N VAL A 47 -30.65 -4.72 -0.39
CA VAL A 47 -29.27 -5.10 -0.24
C VAL A 47 -28.57 -3.80 0.15
N GLY A 48 -28.49 -3.60 1.47
CA GLY A 48 -27.67 -2.55 2.04
C GLY A 48 -26.26 -2.77 1.49
N THR A 49 -25.80 -1.78 0.73
CA THR A 49 -24.40 -1.66 0.34
C THR A 49 -23.62 -1.74 1.65
N SER A 50 -23.05 -2.91 1.95
CA SER A 50 -22.11 -3.07 3.06
C SER A 50 -20.99 -2.08 2.80
N ALA A 51 -21.02 -0.95 3.50
CA ALA A 51 -19.80 -0.20 3.74
C ALA A 51 -18.81 -1.25 4.23
N THR A 52 -17.72 -1.42 3.50
CA THR A 52 -16.68 -2.42 3.77
C THR A 52 -16.33 -2.32 5.24
N GLN A 53 -16.83 -3.22 6.07
CA GLN A 53 -16.47 -3.26 7.48
C GLN A 53 -14.98 -3.57 7.51
N VAL A 54 -14.19 -2.54 7.73
CA VAL A 54 -12.76 -2.72 8.00
C VAL A 54 -12.68 -3.66 9.21
N GLY A 55 -12.26 -4.88 8.98
CA GLY A 55 -12.18 -5.91 9.99
C GLY A 55 -11.23 -5.50 11.12
N THR A 56 -11.30 -6.20 12.24
CA THR A 56 -10.29 -6.00 13.29
C THR A 56 -8.90 -6.36 12.76
N THR A 57 -7.87 -5.73 13.30
CA THR A 57 -6.47 -6.08 12.96
C THR A 57 -6.19 -7.56 13.15
N ARG A 58 -6.80 -8.18 14.17
CA ARG A 58 -6.66 -9.63 14.43
C ARG A 58 -7.21 -10.46 13.26
N ALA A 59 -8.39 -10.13 12.75
CA ALA A 59 -8.96 -10.82 11.61
C ALA A 59 -8.06 -10.72 10.36
N LEU A 60 -7.45 -9.56 10.11
CA LEU A 60 -6.48 -9.40 9.02
C LEU A 60 -5.19 -10.19 9.27
N LEU A 61 -4.68 -10.23 10.52
CA LEU A 61 -3.49 -11.00 10.87
C LEU A 61 -3.67 -12.50 10.58
N GLU A 62 -4.87 -13.04 10.80
CA GLU A 62 -5.17 -14.46 10.53
C GLU A 62 -5.14 -14.79 9.02
N THR A 63 -5.30 -13.82 8.13
CA THR A 63 -5.18 -14.03 6.68
C THR A 63 -3.73 -14.14 6.19
N LEU A 64 -2.76 -13.71 7.01
CA LEU A 64 -1.36 -13.72 6.61
C LEU A 64 -0.77 -15.12 6.66
N VAL A 65 -0.04 -15.47 5.61
CA VAL A 65 0.74 -16.71 5.56
C VAL A 65 1.83 -16.68 6.62
N VAL A 66 2.05 -17.79 7.30
CA VAL A 66 3.15 -17.95 8.27
C VAL A 66 4.29 -18.71 7.62
N LYS A 67 5.48 -18.10 7.54
CA LYS A 67 6.67 -18.67 6.89
C LYS A 67 7.94 -18.17 7.55
N GLY A 68 9.05 -18.93 7.46
CA GLY A 68 10.38 -18.46 7.85
C GLY A 68 10.87 -17.32 6.94
N LYS A 69 11.80 -16.51 7.43
CA LYS A 69 12.46 -15.48 6.61
C LYS A 69 13.29 -16.11 5.49
N ALA A 70 13.17 -15.57 4.27
CA ALA A 70 14.09 -15.89 3.19
C ALA A 70 15.48 -15.28 3.44
N PRO A 71 16.53 -15.78 2.78
CA PRO A 71 17.86 -15.15 2.84
C PRO A 71 17.83 -13.68 2.41
N LYS A 72 18.71 -12.88 2.99
CA LYS A 72 18.90 -11.47 2.64
C LYS A 72 19.75 -11.27 1.38
N THR A 73 20.22 -12.34 0.77
CA THR A 73 21.07 -12.33 -0.43
C THR A 73 20.44 -11.48 -1.54
N GLY A 74 21.23 -10.62 -2.16
CA GLY A 74 20.77 -9.73 -3.22
C GLY A 74 20.01 -8.48 -2.76
N TYR A 75 19.77 -8.31 -1.47
CA TYR A 75 19.16 -7.09 -0.95
C TYR A 75 20.07 -5.88 -1.15
N SER A 76 19.51 -4.84 -1.74
CA SER A 76 20.04 -3.48 -1.70
C SER A 76 18.87 -2.51 -1.45
N ARG A 77 19.10 -1.49 -0.61
CA ARG A 77 18.08 -0.47 -0.37
C ARG A 77 17.69 0.28 -1.65
N SER A 78 18.63 0.44 -2.58
CA SER A 78 18.42 1.16 -3.84
C SER A 78 17.39 0.52 -4.77
N VAL A 79 17.17 -0.81 -4.69
CA VAL A 79 16.18 -1.49 -5.55
C VAL A 79 14.73 -1.12 -5.23
N PHE A 80 14.50 -0.43 -4.11
CA PHE A 80 13.17 0.01 -3.71
C PHE A 80 12.81 1.43 -4.19
N SER A 81 13.75 2.18 -4.78
CA SER A 81 13.49 3.53 -5.32
C SER A 81 12.64 4.42 -4.41
N HIS A 82 12.98 4.45 -3.11
CA HIS A 82 12.29 5.26 -2.10
C HIS A 82 12.50 6.77 -2.32
N TRP A 83 11.64 7.61 -1.73
CA TRP A 83 11.60 9.08 -1.85
C TRP A 83 11.31 9.53 -3.28
N ARG A 84 10.39 8.86 -3.95
CA ARG A 84 9.82 9.27 -5.23
C ARG A 84 8.51 10.04 -5.01
N ASP A 85 7.94 10.51 -6.08
CA ASP A 85 6.63 11.15 -6.16
C ASP A 85 5.70 10.27 -7.02
N PRO A 86 5.16 9.15 -6.47
CA PRO A 86 4.36 8.22 -7.26
C PRO A 86 2.96 8.74 -7.56
N ASP A 87 2.40 9.61 -6.73
CA ASP A 87 1.09 10.23 -6.92
C ASP A 87 1.12 11.50 -7.76
N ARG A 88 2.34 11.96 -8.12
CA ARG A 88 2.62 13.11 -8.98
C ARG A 88 2.00 14.42 -8.45
N ASN A 89 1.99 14.58 -7.15
CA ASN A 89 1.53 15.80 -6.51
C ASN A 89 2.59 16.92 -6.51
N GLY A 90 3.81 16.63 -7.00
CA GLY A 90 4.96 17.55 -7.07
C GLY A 90 5.86 17.50 -5.84
N CYS A 91 5.51 16.72 -4.82
CA CYS A 91 6.30 16.52 -3.62
C CYS A 91 6.85 15.08 -3.59
N ASP A 92 8.02 14.87 -3.02
CA ASP A 92 8.49 13.51 -2.76
C ASP A 92 7.79 12.90 -1.54
N ALA A 93 7.69 11.58 -1.49
CA ALA A 93 7.00 10.85 -0.43
C ALA A 93 7.53 11.21 0.97
N ARG A 94 8.81 11.56 1.13
CA ARG A 94 9.37 12.01 2.42
C ARG A 94 8.71 13.31 2.88
N ASN A 95 8.60 14.30 1.98
CA ASN A 95 7.98 15.59 2.30
C ASN A 95 6.48 15.46 2.52
N ASP A 96 5.78 14.59 1.80
CA ASP A 96 4.36 14.31 2.05
C ASP A 96 4.13 13.74 3.45
N ILE A 97 4.98 12.84 3.90
CA ILE A 97 4.90 12.31 5.27
C ILE A 97 5.24 13.37 6.32
N LEU A 98 6.23 14.23 6.07
CA LEU A 98 6.50 15.36 6.96
C LEU A 98 5.30 16.30 7.04
N LYS A 99 4.65 16.60 5.91
CA LYS A 99 3.42 17.43 5.88
C LYS A 99 2.26 16.78 6.64
N ARG A 100 2.11 15.45 6.54
CA ARG A 100 1.04 14.71 7.22
C ARG A 100 1.25 14.65 8.74
N ASP A 101 2.49 14.41 9.18
CA ASP A 101 2.79 13.99 10.55
C ASP A 101 3.26 15.13 11.47
N LEU A 102 3.70 16.27 10.89
CA LEU A 102 4.15 17.42 11.66
C LEU A 102 3.09 18.52 11.73
N SER A 103 3.12 19.26 12.81
CA SER A 103 2.39 20.54 12.97
C SER A 103 3.34 21.73 12.87
N ASN A 104 2.78 22.97 12.82
CA ASN A 104 3.55 24.21 12.76
C ASN A 104 4.62 24.19 11.65
N LEU A 105 4.18 23.85 10.45
CA LEU A 105 5.02 23.65 9.28
C LEU A 105 5.58 24.97 8.76
N GLU A 106 6.87 24.98 8.44
CA GLU A 106 7.53 25.99 7.64
C GLU A 106 8.06 25.33 6.36
N PHE A 107 7.89 26.01 5.23
CA PHE A 107 8.30 25.50 3.92
C PHE A 107 9.41 26.33 3.32
N LYS A 108 10.25 25.71 2.52
CA LYS A 108 11.25 26.42 1.73
C LYS A 108 10.54 27.27 0.65
N ALA A 109 10.88 28.56 0.62
CA ALA A 109 10.35 29.46 -0.41
C ALA A 109 10.65 28.94 -1.83
N GLY A 110 9.69 29.11 -2.76
CA GLY A 110 9.82 28.69 -4.16
C GLY A 110 9.70 27.19 -4.40
N THR A 111 9.14 26.41 -3.45
CA THR A 111 8.93 24.96 -3.59
C THR A 111 7.45 24.56 -3.59
N SER A 112 6.52 25.52 -3.79
CA SER A 112 5.06 25.25 -3.78
C SER A 112 4.62 24.46 -2.56
N ASP A 113 5.14 24.82 -1.37
CA ASP A 113 4.88 24.17 -0.09
C ASP A 113 5.19 22.65 -0.06
N CYS A 114 6.08 22.19 -0.94
CA CYS A 114 6.52 20.80 -0.94
C CYS A 114 7.67 20.55 0.05
N LYS A 115 8.66 21.44 0.10
CA LYS A 115 9.84 21.17 0.92
C LYS A 115 9.69 21.69 2.33
N VAL A 116 9.40 20.80 3.29
CA VAL A 116 9.33 21.11 4.72
C VAL A 116 10.72 21.41 5.25
N ILE A 117 10.91 22.57 5.89
CA ILE A 117 12.18 22.98 6.52
C ILE A 117 12.10 22.98 8.04
N ARG A 118 10.89 23.12 8.62
CA ARG A 118 10.69 23.07 10.06
C ARG A 118 9.28 22.59 10.40
N GLY A 119 9.10 22.02 11.58
CA GLY A 119 7.81 21.62 12.13
C GLY A 119 7.98 20.97 13.50
N VAL A 120 6.86 20.59 14.10
CA VAL A 120 6.83 19.91 15.41
C VAL A 120 6.22 18.51 15.20
N LEU A 121 6.98 17.49 15.58
CA LEU A 121 6.53 16.10 15.56
C LEU A 121 6.11 15.67 16.96
N ASN A 122 4.88 15.16 17.11
CA ASN A 122 4.53 14.35 18.26
C ASN A 122 4.93 12.90 17.94
N ASP A 123 6.16 12.52 18.33
CA ASP A 123 6.75 11.24 17.93
C ASP A 123 5.98 10.05 18.47
N PRO A 124 5.38 9.23 17.63
CA PRO A 124 4.59 8.09 18.07
C PRO A 124 5.44 6.99 18.72
N TYR A 125 6.73 6.91 18.41
CA TYR A 125 7.60 5.89 18.97
C TYR A 125 8.02 6.15 20.40
N SER A 126 8.29 7.41 20.75
CA SER A 126 8.64 7.80 22.12
C SER A 126 7.47 8.34 22.95
N GLY A 127 6.42 8.84 22.29
CA GLY A 127 5.36 9.61 22.93
C GLY A 127 5.76 11.05 23.28
N MET A 128 6.91 11.52 22.79
CA MET A 128 7.47 12.86 23.10
C MET A 128 7.32 13.79 21.91
N SER A 129 7.18 15.08 22.19
CA SER A 129 7.22 16.12 21.16
C SER A 129 8.67 16.52 20.87
N MET A 130 8.99 16.72 19.57
CA MET A 130 10.31 17.16 19.12
C MET A 130 10.23 18.09 17.91
N VAL A 131 11.23 18.97 17.78
CA VAL A 131 11.30 19.89 16.64
C VAL A 131 12.03 19.21 15.50
N PHE A 132 11.41 19.22 14.32
CA PHE A 132 12.08 18.93 13.06
C PHE A 132 12.70 20.19 12.51
N SER A 133 13.96 20.11 12.07
CA SER A 133 14.62 21.14 11.27
C SER A 133 15.40 20.45 10.15
N LEU A 134 15.25 20.96 8.92
CA LEU A 134 15.94 20.41 7.76
C LEU A 134 17.46 20.44 7.97
N GLY A 135 18.12 19.31 7.76
CA GLY A 135 19.56 19.14 8.00
C GLY A 135 19.90 18.66 9.43
N ALA A 136 18.98 18.73 10.39
CA ALA A 136 19.14 18.11 11.69
C ALA A 136 18.72 16.63 11.64
N SER A 137 19.45 15.77 12.40
CA SER A 137 19.22 14.30 12.34
C SER A 137 18.27 13.80 13.44
N GLN A 138 17.28 14.59 13.85
CA GLN A 138 16.41 14.24 14.97
C GLN A 138 15.16 13.45 14.55
N VAL A 139 14.66 13.66 13.32
CA VAL A 139 13.48 13.01 12.76
C VAL A 139 13.84 12.28 11.47
N ASP A 140 13.50 11.02 11.41
CA ASP A 140 13.56 10.19 10.20
C ASP A 140 12.13 9.89 9.70
N ILE A 141 12.02 9.47 8.44
CA ILE A 141 10.84 8.77 7.94
C ILE A 141 11.16 7.28 7.96
N ASP A 142 10.44 6.55 8.79
CA ASP A 142 10.57 5.10 8.91
C ASP A 142 9.66 4.37 7.91
N HIS A 143 10.14 3.25 7.40
CA HIS A 143 9.30 2.22 6.81
C HIS A 143 8.86 1.27 7.91
N VAL A 144 7.59 1.35 8.33
CA VAL A 144 7.03 0.58 9.48
C VAL A 144 7.26 -0.92 9.28
N VAL A 145 7.10 -1.41 8.06
CA VAL A 145 7.66 -2.69 7.59
C VAL A 145 8.95 -2.35 6.82
N ALA A 146 10.10 -2.56 7.47
CA ALA A 146 11.40 -2.16 6.92
C ALA A 146 11.67 -2.82 5.56
N LEU A 147 12.31 -2.08 4.62
CA LEU A 147 12.60 -2.57 3.26
C LEU A 147 13.38 -3.90 3.27
N SER A 148 14.37 -4.01 4.15
CA SER A 148 15.17 -5.22 4.30
C SER A 148 14.36 -6.39 4.88
N HIS A 149 13.45 -6.12 5.83
CA HIS A 149 12.52 -7.13 6.32
C HIS A 149 11.54 -7.57 5.23
N ALA A 150 10.94 -6.61 4.52
CA ALA A 150 10.04 -6.91 3.40
C ALA A 150 10.70 -7.81 2.35
N TRP A 151 12.00 -7.55 2.03
CA TRP A 151 12.77 -8.41 1.13
C TRP A 151 12.74 -9.87 1.56
N GLN A 152 12.97 -10.13 2.84
CA GLN A 152 13.02 -11.47 3.41
C GLN A 152 11.64 -12.12 3.59
N VAL A 153 10.54 -11.35 3.53
CA VAL A 153 9.19 -11.88 3.72
C VAL A 153 8.31 -11.68 2.47
N GLY A 154 8.91 -11.62 1.27
CA GLY A 154 8.18 -11.66 0.00
C GLY A 154 8.65 -10.71 -1.08
N ALA A 155 9.21 -9.55 -0.75
CA ALA A 155 9.55 -8.51 -1.72
C ALA A 155 10.72 -8.88 -2.67
N LEU A 156 11.49 -9.92 -2.35
CA LEU A 156 12.52 -10.48 -3.23
C LEU A 156 11.95 -10.81 -4.64
N GLN A 157 10.70 -11.25 -4.71
CA GLN A 157 10.05 -11.70 -5.95
C GLN A 157 9.22 -10.61 -6.65
N TRP A 158 9.21 -9.37 -6.12
CA TRP A 158 8.41 -8.30 -6.70
C TRP A 158 9.07 -7.67 -7.93
N SER A 159 8.26 -7.06 -8.80
CA SER A 159 8.74 -6.14 -9.82
C SER A 159 9.30 -4.86 -9.18
N ASP A 160 10.03 -4.08 -9.96
CA ASP A 160 10.58 -2.79 -9.51
C ASP A 160 9.46 -1.80 -9.21
N GLU A 161 8.36 -1.82 -9.98
CA GLU A 161 7.18 -0.98 -9.76
C GLU A 161 6.54 -1.27 -8.41
N LYS A 162 6.36 -2.55 -8.07
CA LYS A 162 5.78 -2.93 -6.77
C LYS A 162 6.71 -2.57 -5.61
N ARG A 163 8.03 -2.69 -5.79
CA ARG A 163 9.01 -2.21 -4.80
C ARG A 163 8.96 -0.69 -4.63
N LEU A 164 8.83 0.06 -5.72
CA LEU A 164 8.67 1.51 -5.68
C LEU A 164 7.38 1.90 -4.96
N GLU A 165 6.25 1.28 -5.31
CA GLU A 165 4.96 1.53 -4.65
C GLU A 165 5.07 1.29 -3.13
N PHE A 166 5.57 0.14 -2.71
CA PHE A 166 5.74 -0.22 -1.30
C PHE A 166 6.61 0.77 -0.53
N ALA A 167 7.71 1.21 -1.14
CA ALA A 167 8.69 2.08 -0.50
C ALA A 167 8.21 3.54 -0.36
N ASN A 168 7.18 3.93 -1.10
CA ASN A 168 6.62 5.28 -1.06
C ASN A 168 5.16 5.29 -0.57
N ASP A 169 4.64 4.15 -0.11
CA ASP A 169 3.28 4.04 0.41
C ASP A 169 3.13 4.80 1.73
N PRO A 170 2.24 5.81 1.81
CA PRO A 170 1.98 6.54 3.05
C PRO A 170 1.57 5.65 4.23
N MET A 171 0.94 4.49 3.97
CA MET A 171 0.61 3.51 5.00
C MET A 171 1.86 2.87 5.62
N ASN A 172 2.92 2.68 4.83
CA ASN A 172 4.19 2.12 5.30
C ASN A 172 5.16 3.18 5.85
N LEU A 173 4.88 4.47 5.65
CA LEU A 173 5.78 5.57 6.02
C LEU A 173 5.27 6.31 7.26
N LEU A 174 6.19 6.68 8.17
CA LEU A 174 5.87 7.39 9.40
C LEU A 174 7.03 8.28 9.83
N ALA A 175 6.76 9.56 10.15
CA ALA A 175 7.75 10.43 10.77
C ALA A 175 7.95 10.03 12.24
N VAL A 176 9.20 9.80 12.64
CA VAL A 176 9.54 9.26 13.95
C VAL A 176 10.88 9.80 14.46
N SER A 177 11.15 9.60 15.73
CA SER A 177 12.49 9.82 16.33
C SER A 177 13.55 9.04 15.56
N ALA A 178 14.53 9.74 14.99
CA ALA A 178 15.64 9.14 14.25
C ALA A 178 16.45 8.16 15.11
N ARG A 179 16.60 8.44 16.40
CA ARG A 179 17.27 7.54 17.34
C ARG A 179 16.52 6.21 17.47
N LEU A 180 15.19 6.24 17.64
CA LEU A 180 14.38 5.04 17.77
C LEU A 180 14.25 4.29 16.43
N ASN A 181 14.20 5.02 15.31
CA ASN A 181 14.23 4.41 13.98
C ASN A 181 15.52 3.60 13.75
N ARG A 182 16.67 4.18 14.11
CA ARG A 182 17.96 3.47 14.01
C ARG A 182 18.05 2.28 14.95
N GLN A 183 17.47 2.39 16.15
CA GLN A 183 17.37 1.25 17.09
C GLN A 183 16.46 0.13 16.53
N LYS A 184 15.34 0.48 15.89
CA LYS A 184 14.46 -0.48 15.21
C LYS A 184 15.20 -1.19 14.07
N GLY A 185 15.90 -0.43 13.22
CA GLY A 185 16.59 -0.98 12.06
C GLY A 185 15.65 -1.75 11.13
N ASP A 186 15.98 -3.01 10.84
CA ASP A 186 15.16 -3.91 10.03
C ASP A 186 14.37 -4.96 10.86
N SER A 187 14.18 -4.67 12.14
CA SER A 187 13.43 -5.52 13.06
C SER A 187 11.95 -5.61 12.69
N ASP A 188 11.38 -6.79 12.92
CA ASP A 188 9.95 -7.03 12.96
C ASP A 188 9.39 -6.84 14.39
N ALA A 189 8.06 -7.03 14.57
CA ALA A 189 7.41 -6.87 15.87
C ALA A 189 7.92 -7.84 16.94
N ALA A 190 8.49 -8.99 16.56
CA ALA A 190 9.07 -9.93 17.53
C ALA A 190 10.34 -9.41 18.16
N SER A 191 11.10 -8.58 17.42
CA SER A 191 12.43 -8.13 17.81
C SER A 191 12.44 -6.69 18.34
N TRP A 192 11.47 -5.87 17.94
CA TRP A 192 11.37 -4.48 18.38
C TRP A 192 9.92 -3.99 18.40
N LEU A 193 9.59 -3.24 19.45
CA LEU A 193 8.33 -2.50 19.58
C LEU A 193 8.62 -1.08 20.06
N PRO A 194 7.78 -0.09 19.68
CA PRO A 194 7.91 1.27 20.21
C PRO A 194 7.95 1.29 21.74
N PRO A 195 8.84 2.08 22.36
CA PRO A 195 8.83 2.31 23.82
C PRO A 195 7.48 2.84 24.30
N ALA A 196 6.84 3.74 23.56
CA ALA A 196 5.50 4.25 23.84
C ALA A 196 4.46 3.12 23.72
N LYS A 197 4.08 2.53 24.87
CA LYS A 197 3.14 1.39 24.91
C LYS A 197 1.79 1.74 24.30
N SER A 198 1.32 3.00 24.44
CA SER A 198 0.07 3.49 23.87
C SER A 198 0.01 3.41 22.34
N PHE A 199 1.15 3.43 21.66
CA PHE A 199 1.23 3.34 20.20
C PHE A 199 1.36 1.91 19.66
N ARG A 200 1.64 0.92 20.50
CA ARG A 200 1.95 -0.45 20.04
C ARG A 200 0.81 -1.10 19.25
N CYS A 201 -0.44 -0.89 19.66
CA CYS A 201 -1.59 -1.41 18.91
C CYS A 201 -1.67 -0.81 17.49
N ALA A 202 -1.52 0.50 17.37
CA ALA A 202 -1.48 1.18 16.07
C ALA A 202 -0.26 0.74 15.23
N TYR A 203 0.90 0.55 15.87
CA TYR A 203 2.12 0.10 15.21
C TYR A 203 1.96 -1.28 14.58
N VAL A 204 1.55 -2.28 15.36
CA VAL A 204 1.37 -3.66 14.84
C VAL A 204 0.23 -3.72 13.84
N SER A 205 -0.83 -2.95 14.05
CA SER A 205 -1.95 -2.87 13.12
C SER A 205 -1.52 -2.33 11.75
N ARG A 206 -0.70 -1.28 11.73
CA ARG A 206 -0.14 -0.73 10.50
C ARG A 206 0.75 -1.76 9.78
N GLN A 207 1.59 -2.51 10.51
CA GLN A 207 2.39 -3.59 9.93
C GLN A 207 1.52 -4.68 9.30
N VAL A 208 0.45 -5.10 9.97
CA VAL A 208 -0.48 -6.10 9.44
C VAL A 208 -1.14 -5.62 8.16
N VAL A 209 -1.67 -4.38 8.15
CA VAL A 209 -2.32 -3.79 6.96
C VAL A 209 -1.35 -3.73 5.77
N VAL A 210 -0.13 -3.25 6.00
CA VAL A 210 0.91 -3.18 4.96
C VAL A 210 1.24 -4.58 4.44
N LYS A 211 1.39 -5.57 5.33
CA LYS A 211 1.69 -6.94 4.91
C LYS A 211 0.55 -7.56 4.10
N VAL A 212 -0.69 -7.35 4.50
CA VAL A 212 -1.87 -7.81 3.73
C VAL A 212 -1.91 -7.14 2.36
N LYS A 213 -1.80 -5.81 2.30
CA LYS A 213 -1.83 -5.02 1.05
C LYS A 213 -0.81 -5.52 0.03
N TYR A 214 0.39 -5.85 0.48
CA TYR A 214 1.49 -6.22 -0.41
C TYR A 214 1.72 -7.74 -0.56
N GLY A 215 0.93 -8.57 0.12
CA GLY A 215 1.08 -10.04 0.06
C GLY A 215 2.36 -10.53 0.71
N LEU A 216 2.82 -9.83 1.75
CA LEU A 216 3.95 -10.26 2.58
C LEU A 216 3.48 -11.29 3.62
N TRP A 217 4.41 -12.15 4.07
CA TRP A 217 4.10 -13.09 5.15
C TRP A 217 4.67 -12.63 6.50
N VAL A 218 4.28 -13.33 7.56
CA VAL A 218 4.82 -13.17 8.91
C VAL A 218 5.60 -14.41 9.34
N THR A 219 6.56 -14.24 10.24
CA THR A 219 7.15 -15.38 10.94
C THR A 219 6.27 -15.82 12.10
N THR A 220 6.45 -17.06 12.58
CA THR A 220 5.74 -17.53 13.78
C THR A 220 5.97 -16.61 14.97
N ALA A 221 7.22 -16.22 15.24
CA ALA A 221 7.55 -15.31 16.35
C ALA A 221 6.91 -13.94 16.19
N GLU A 222 6.90 -13.39 14.95
CA GLU A 222 6.25 -12.10 14.65
C GLU A 222 4.74 -12.18 14.88
N LYS A 223 4.06 -13.24 14.37
CA LYS A 223 2.62 -13.43 14.57
C LYS A 223 2.27 -13.56 16.06
N THR A 224 3.05 -14.33 16.80
CA THR A 224 2.87 -14.47 18.25
C THR A 224 2.97 -13.12 18.94
N LYS A 225 4.01 -12.33 18.67
CA LYS A 225 4.21 -11.02 19.30
C LYS A 225 3.11 -10.02 18.93
N ILE A 226 2.66 -10.01 17.67
CA ILE A 226 1.55 -9.17 17.25
C ILE A 226 0.28 -9.54 18.03
N ASN A 227 -0.02 -10.84 18.20
CA ASN A 227 -1.17 -11.30 18.99
C ASN A 227 -1.07 -10.86 20.44
N GLU A 228 0.10 -11.01 21.09
CA GLU A 228 0.32 -10.52 22.47
C GLU A 228 0.04 -9.01 22.61
N VAL A 229 0.42 -8.21 21.62
CA VAL A 229 0.09 -6.77 21.63
C VAL A 229 -1.42 -6.57 21.45
N LEU A 230 -2.05 -7.27 20.51
CA LEU A 230 -3.49 -7.16 20.23
C LEU A 230 -4.37 -7.69 21.38
N ASP A 231 -3.85 -8.51 22.28
CA ASP A 231 -4.54 -8.92 23.51
C ASP A 231 -4.76 -7.73 24.45
N THR A 232 -3.92 -6.69 24.37
CA THR A 232 -4.11 -5.43 25.11
C THR A 232 -5.13 -4.49 24.47
N CYS A 233 -5.58 -4.77 23.24
CA CYS A 233 -6.52 -3.95 22.46
C CYS A 233 -7.34 -4.81 21.46
N PRO A 234 -8.17 -5.75 21.97
CA PRO A 234 -8.75 -6.83 21.16
C PRO A 234 -9.64 -6.35 20.01
N ASN A 235 -10.27 -5.19 20.15
CA ASN A 235 -11.16 -4.62 19.16
C ASN A 235 -10.49 -3.54 18.28
N PHE A 236 -9.14 -3.48 18.27
CA PHE A 236 -8.43 -2.48 17.50
C PHE A 236 -8.74 -2.64 16.01
N ARG A 237 -9.27 -1.58 15.40
CA ARG A 237 -9.58 -1.57 13.98
C ARG A 237 -8.34 -1.28 13.16
N ALA A 238 -8.23 -1.94 12.04
CA ALA A 238 -7.15 -1.67 11.09
C ALA A 238 -7.27 -0.24 10.56
N PRO A 239 -6.15 0.51 10.44
CA PRO A 239 -6.19 1.83 9.82
C PRO A 239 -6.61 1.70 8.36
N THR A 240 -7.41 2.65 7.89
CA THR A 240 -7.73 2.88 6.47
C THR A 240 -6.87 4.02 5.95
N ASN A 241 -6.54 3.97 4.67
CA ASN A 241 -5.91 5.12 3.99
C ASN A 241 -6.87 6.30 3.94
#